data_9b12654c2c3c9f945daae8e5b93b168e
#
_entry.id   9b12654c2c3c9f945daae8e5b93b168e
#
_cell.length_a   1.000
_cell.length_b   1.000
_cell.length_c   1.000
_cell.angle_alpha   90.00
_cell.angle_beta   90.00
_cell.angle_gamma   90.00
#
_symmetry.space_group_name_H-M   'P 1'
#
loop_
_entity.id
_entity.type
_entity.pdbx_description
1 polymer ?
#
loop_
_entity_poly.entity_id
_entity_poly.type
_entity_poly.pdbx_seq_one_letter_code
_entity_poly.pdbx_strand_id
1 'polypeptide(L)'
;MTEQPRVTPAAAGPPAGRYGAPRGGRRDPRLVALVVVVAAALVGWVVWAAFGSGGPSVSGQVTGFDVRGPHRIEVDLLVTGSPGAVVCRLQAQGADHGVVGVTSARLHLPRDGRSGRTFTVRTRDTAVTAVVEACDRASR
;
A
#
# COMPACT_ATOMS: atom_id res chain seq x y z
N MET A 1 -54.03 56.58 -34.50
CA MET A 1 -53.19 56.29 -33.30
C MET A 1 -53.59 54.95 -32.79
N THR A 2 -52.88 53.93 -33.15
CA THR A 2 -53.14 52.51 -32.82
C THR A 2 -52.18 52.09 -31.72
N GLU A 3 -52.74 51.94 -30.51
CA GLU A 3 -51.98 51.54 -29.33
C GLU A 3 -51.75 50.02 -29.36
N GLN A 4 -50.44 49.59 -29.49
CA GLN A 4 -50.06 48.22 -29.45
C GLN A 4 -50.01 47.72 -27.98
N PRO A 5 -50.63 46.58 -27.65
CA PRO A 5 -50.56 46.05 -26.31
C PRO A 5 -49.13 45.46 -26.09
N ARG A 6 -48.49 45.92 -25.02
CA ARG A 6 -47.17 45.51 -24.54
C ARG A 6 -47.28 44.11 -23.93
N VAL A 7 -46.85 43.11 -24.68
CA VAL A 7 -46.75 41.72 -24.19
C VAL A 7 -45.56 41.64 -23.24
N THR A 8 -45.81 41.53 -21.99
CA THR A 8 -44.77 41.21 -20.98
C THR A 8 -44.35 39.75 -21.17
N PRO A 9 -43.04 39.46 -21.42
CA PRO A 9 -42.60 38.07 -21.49
C PRO A 9 -42.68 37.46 -20.07
N ALA A 10 -43.56 36.48 -19.92
CA ALA A 10 -43.59 35.62 -18.73
C ALA A 10 -42.23 34.90 -18.63
N ALA A 11 -41.52 35.15 -17.54
CA ALA A 11 -40.29 34.44 -17.22
C ALA A 11 -40.61 32.94 -17.13
N ALA A 12 -40.26 32.20 -18.17
CA ALA A 12 -40.37 30.75 -18.21
C ALA A 12 -39.30 30.15 -17.26
N GLY A 13 -39.71 29.93 -16.04
CA GLY A 13 -38.93 29.10 -15.10
C GLY A 13 -38.83 27.67 -15.64
N PRO A 14 -37.79 26.96 -15.28
CA PRO A 14 -37.64 25.56 -15.74
C PRO A 14 -38.85 24.73 -15.33
N PRO A 15 -39.31 23.81 -16.20
CA PRO A 15 -40.52 23.02 -15.97
C PRO A 15 -40.39 22.18 -14.70
N ALA A 16 -41.32 22.35 -13.76
CA ALA A 16 -41.39 21.59 -12.52
C ALA A 16 -41.59 20.11 -12.85
N GLY A 17 -40.72 19.25 -12.31
CA GLY A 17 -40.85 17.78 -12.39
C GLY A 17 -39.79 17.04 -13.18
N ARG A 18 -38.89 17.69 -13.95
CA ARG A 18 -37.81 17.00 -14.67
C ARG A 18 -36.57 16.70 -13.83
N TYR A 19 -36.41 17.32 -12.69
CA TYR A 19 -35.25 17.19 -11.82
C TYR A 19 -35.60 16.68 -10.42
N GLY A 20 -36.48 15.72 -10.31
CA GLY A 20 -36.84 15.12 -9.03
C GLY A 20 -37.31 16.13 -7.97
N ALA A 21 -38.25 15.75 -7.15
CA ALA A 21 -38.66 16.58 -6.02
C ALA A 21 -37.48 16.87 -5.10
N PRO A 22 -37.32 18.11 -4.57
CA PRO A 22 -36.29 18.39 -3.57
C PRO A 22 -36.52 17.43 -2.40
N ARG A 23 -35.51 16.59 -2.10
CA ARG A 23 -35.52 15.68 -0.95
C ARG A 23 -35.44 16.50 0.35
N GLY A 24 -36.50 17.19 0.68
CA GLY A 24 -36.76 17.82 1.98
C GLY A 24 -37.27 16.81 3.01
N GLY A 25 -36.73 15.57 2.96
CA GLY A 25 -37.03 14.57 3.98
C GLY A 25 -36.32 14.96 5.27
N ARG A 26 -37.06 15.10 6.37
CA ARG A 26 -36.47 15.06 7.72
C ARG A 26 -35.56 13.87 7.76
N ARG A 27 -34.25 14.12 7.89
CA ARG A 27 -33.27 13.05 8.07
C ARG A 27 -33.65 12.36 9.36
N ASP A 28 -34.04 11.08 9.26
CA ASP A 28 -34.41 10.30 10.44
C ASP A 28 -33.16 10.29 11.36
N PRO A 29 -33.27 10.80 12.60
CA PRO A 29 -32.13 10.91 13.52
C PRO A 29 -31.51 9.56 13.79
N ARG A 30 -32.25 8.47 13.67
CA ARG A 30 -31.73 7.09 13.80
C ARG A 30 -30.80 6.72 12.63
N LEU A 31 -31.16 7.12 11.40
CA LEU A 31 -30.37 6.87 10.21
C LEU A 31 -29.07 7.71 10.22
N VAL A 32 -29.17 8.96 10.68
CA VAL A 32 -27.98 9.81 10.89
C VAL A 32 -27.07 9.22 11.96
N ALA A 33 -27.62 8.77 13.08
CA ALA A 33 -26.86 8.12 14.16
C ALA A 33 -26.16 6.85 13.65
N LEU A 34 -26.87 6.02 12.88
CA LEU A 34 -26.29 4.80 12.28
C LEU A 34 -25.11 5.14 11.35
N VAL A 35 -25.26 6.13 10.46
CA VAL A 35 -24.20 6.55 9.55
C VAL A 35 -22.97 7.05 10.31
N VAL A 36 -23.18 7.84 11.39
CA VAL A 36 -22.09 8.33 12.24
C VAL A 36 -21.35 7.19 12.93
N VAL A 37 -22.07 6.20 13.47
CA VAL A 37 -21.47 5.04 14.13
C VAL A 37 -20.64 4.20 13.11
N VAL A 38 -21.20 3.94 11.93
CA VAL A 38 -20.49 3.21 10.88
C VAL A 38 -19.24 3.98 10.41
N ALA A 39 -19.35 5.28 10.23
CA ALA A 39 -18.22 6.12 9.85
C ALA A 39 -17.12 6.12 10.94
N ALA A 40 -17.48 6.22 12.21
CA ALA A 40 -16.54 6.16 13.32
C ALA A 40 -15.86 4.79 13.42
N ALA A 41 -16.60 3.70 13.21
CA ALA A 41 -16.05 2.34 13.18
C ALA A 41 -15.05 2.15 12.03
N LEU A 42 -15.36 2.66 10.82
CA LEU A 42 -14.45 2.61 9.68
C LEU A 42 -13.17 3.42 9.92
N VAL A 43 -13.29 4.64 10.46
CA VAL A 43 -12.12 5.46 10.82
C VAL A 43 -11.27 4.75 11.88
N GLY A 44 -11.89 4.21 12.92
CA GLY A 44 -11.19 3.45 13.96
C GLY A 44 -10.46 2.23 13.39
N TRP A 45 -11.09 1.52 12.46
CA TRP A 45 -10.47 0.37 11.80
C TRP A 45 -9.28 0.77 10.92
N VAL A 46 -9.40 1.87 10.14
CA VAL A 46 -8.30 2.39 9.31
C VAL A 46 -7.13 2.84 10.18
N VAL A 47 -7.39 3.56 11.28
CA VAL A 47 -6.35 3.98 12.21
C VAL A 47 -5.68 2.76 12.85
N TRP A 48 -6.44 1.76 13.27
CA TRP A 48 -5.88 0.52 13.81
C TRP A 48 -5.04 -0.23 12.77
N ALA A 49 -5.51 -0.35 11.53
CA ALA A 49 -4.76 -1.00 10.44
C ALA A 49 -3.47 -0.23 10.08
N ALA A 50 -3.50 1.11 10.12
CA ALA A 50 -2.35 1.95 9.80
C ALA A 50 -1.28 1.96 10.91
N PHE A 51 -1.70 1.92 12.18
CA PHE A 51 -0.80 2.13 13.32
C PHE A 51 -0.72 0.91 14.26
N GLY A 52 -1.73 0.05 14.28
CA GLY A 52 -1.81 -1.08 15.21
C GLY A 52 -0.97 -2.30 14.83
N SER A 53 -0.63 -2.45 13.55
CA SER A 53 0.24 -3.53 13.06
C SER A 53 1.70 -3.13 12.91
N GLY A 54 2.03 -1.86 13.20
CA GLY A 54 3.38 -1.31 13.11
C GLY A 54 4.21 -1.53 14.36
N GLY A 55 4.65 -2.77 14.61
CA GLY A 55 5.85 -2.97 15.41
C GLY A 55 7.05 -2.27 14.72
N PRO A 56 8.20 -2.07 15.40
CA PRO A 56 9.38 -1.48 14.79
C PRO A 56 9.76 -2.28 13.54
N SER A 57 9.27 -1.79 12.41
CA SER A 57 9.36 -2.47 11.13
C SER A 57 10.80 -2.47 10.65
N VAL A 58 11.31 -3.66 10.40
CA VAL A 58 12.53 -3.84 9.64
C VAL A 58 12.12 -3.96 8.19
N SER A 59 12.67 -3.12 7.33
CA SER A 59 12.43 -3.15 5.90
C SER A 59 13.71 -3.57 5.18
N GLY A 60 13.63 -4.59 4.35
CA GLY A 60 14.70 -5.01 3.47
C GLY A 60 14.36 -4.67 2.02
N GLN A 61 15.31 -4.13 1.28
CA GLN A 61 15.18 -3.82 -0.13
C GLN A 61 16.39 -4.34 -0.90
N VAL A 62 16.14 -5.01 -2.03
CA VAL A 62 17.18 -5.32 -3.00
C VAL A 62 17.53 -4.05 -3.77
N THR A 63 18.78 -3.61 -3.69
CA THR A 63 19.29 -2.42 -4.37
C THR A 63 20.01 -2.75 -5.67
N GLY A 64 20.45 -4.00 -5.82
CA GLY A 64 21.10 -4.50 -7.02
C GLY A 64 21.26 -6.01 -6.97
N PHE A 65 21.50 -6.62 -8.12
CA PHE A 65 21.88 -8.03 -8.20
C PHE A 65 22.80 -8.26 -9.41
N ASP A 66 23.62 -9.31 -9.32
CA ASP A 66 24.52 -9.70 -10.39
C ASP A 66 24.46 -11.23 -10.56
N VAL A 67 24.14 -11.68 -11.77
CA VAL A 67 24.04 -13.10 -12.11
C VAL A 67 25.44 -13.63 -12.41
N ARG A 68 26.04 -14.37 -11.48
CA ARG A 68 27.40 -14.92 -11.58
C ARG A 68 27.45 -16.27 -12.30
N GLY A 69 26.31 -16.78 -12.76
CA GLY A 69 26.25 -18.05 -13.48
C GLY A 69 24.90 -18.74 -13.32
N PRO A 70 24.72 -19.93 -13.91
CA PRO A 70 23.43 -20.62 -13.93
C PRO A 70 22.91 -21.03 -12.54
N HIS A 71 23.80 -21.12 -11.54
CA HIS A 71 23.44 -21.59 -10.20
C HIS A 71 23.85 -20.63 -9.08
N ARG A 72 24.09 -19.35 -9.43
CA ARG A 72 24.53 -18.35 -8.46
C ARG A 72 24.11 -16.94 -8.87
N ILE A 73 23.51 -16.23 -7.93
CA ILE A 73 23.23 -14.80 -8.03
C ILE A 73 23.75 -14.09 -6.78
N GLU A 74 24.40 -12.95 -6.96
CA GLU A 74 24.78 -12.04 -5.89
C GLU A 74 23.71 -10.95 -5.77
N VAL A 75 23.31 -10.64 -4.54
CA VAL A 75 22.21 -9.74 -4.26
C VAL A 75 22.68 -8.69 -3.25
N ASP A 76 22.57 -7.43 -3.63
CA ASP A 76 22.84 -6.31 -2.74
C ASP A 76 21.56 -5.96 -1.96
N LEU A 77 21.63 -6.23 -0.67
CA LEU A 77 20.53 -6.02 0.26
C LEU A 77 20.79 -4.80 1.12
N LEU A 78 19.88 -3.84 1.10
CA LEU A 78 19.82 -2.73 2.04
C LEU A 78 18.69 -2.99 3.04
N VAL A 79 19.04 -3.02 4.32
CA VAL A 79 18.08 -3.18 5.41
C VAL A 79 18.04 -1.91 6.23
N THR A 80 16.83 -1.44 6.53
CA THR A 80 16.57 -0.28 7.38
C THR A 80 15.62 -0.65 8.50
N GLY A 81 15.82 -0.08 9.67
CA GLY A 81 14.98 -0.35 10.84
C GLY A 81 15.65 -0.02 12.16
N SER A 82 15.06 -0.45 13.25
CA SER A 82 15.66 -0.25 14.57
C SER A 82 16.91 -1.12 14.77
N PRO A 83 17.91 -0.64 15.52
CA PRO A 83 19.15 -1.38 15.81
C PRO A 83 18.89 -2.77 16.38
N GLY A 84 19.72 -3.74 15.98
CA GLY A 84 19.64 -5.12 16.47
C GLY A 84 19.86 -6.18 15.41
N ALA A 85 19.76 -7.44 15.82
CA ALA A 85 19.90 -8.57 14.92
C ALA A 85 18.64 -8.75 14.07
N VAL A 86 18.83 -8.96 12.76
CA VAL A 86 17.77 -9.10 11.75
C VAL A 86 18.06 -10.29 10.86
N VAL A 87 17.02 -10.99 10.48
CA VAL A 87 17.05 -12.07 9.48
C VAL A 87 16.12 -11.69 8.35
N CYS A 88 16.67 -11.56 7.14
CA CYS A 88 15.90 -11.36 5.92
C CYS A 88 15.90 -12.62 5.07
N ARG A 89 14.75 -13.01 4.57
CA ARG A 89 14.62 -14.09 3.60
C ARG A 89 14.64 -13.52 2.20
N LEU A 90 15.60 -14.00 1.40
CA LEU A 90 15.79 -13.61 0.01
C LEU A 90 15.36 -14.76 -0.90
N GLN A 91 14.63 -14.44 -1.95
CA GLN A 91 14.23 -15.37 -3.01
C GLN A 91 14.83 -14.93 -4.33
N ALA A 92 15.43 -15.87 -5.05
CA ALA A 92 15.83 -15.70 -6.44
C ALA A 92 14.75 -16.30 -7.34
N GLN A 93 14.39 -15.59 -8.40
CA GLN A 93 13.35 -16.00 -9.34
C GLN A 93 13.92 -16.21 -10.74
N GLY A 94 13.42 -17.22 -11.43
CA GLY A 94 13.72 -17.53 -12.82
C GLY A 94 12.89 -16.67 -13.79
N ALA A 95 13.07 -16.92 -15.09
CA ALA A 95 12.37 -16.19 -16.16
C ALA A 95 10.85 -16.43 -16.16
N ASP A 96 10.40 -17.53 -15.60
CA ASP A 96 8.99 -17.90 -15.39
C ASP A 96 8.39 -17.34 -14.10
N HIS A 97 9.13 -16.48 -13.37
CA HIS A 97 8.81 -15.97 -12.04
C HIS A 97 8.76 -17.05 -10.95
N GLY A 98 9.12 -18.28 -11.27
CA GLY A 98 9.26 -19.36 -10.29
C GLY A 98 10.43 -19.14 -9.36
N VAL A 99 10.31 -19.56 -8.09
CA VAL A 99 11.39 -19.47 -7.11
C VAL A 99 12.45 -20.54 -7.41
N VAL A 100 13.62 -20.11 -7.83
CA VAL A 100 14.75 -21.00 -8.17
C VAL A 100 15.77 -21.10 -7.04
N GLY A 101 15.74 -20.23 -6.05
CA GLY A 101 16.62 -20.27 -4.89
C GLY A 101 16.09 -19.43 -3.72
N VAL A 102 16.41 -19.87 -2.50
CA VAL A 102 16.08 -19.14 -1.26
C VAL A 102 17.28 -19.13 -0.35
N THR A 103 17.53 -18.02 0.32
CA THR A 103 18.54 -17.91 1.36
C THR A 103 18.09 -17.01 2.51
N SER A 104 18.68 -17.21 3.69
CA SER A 104 18.45 -16.35 4.83
C SER A 104 19.68 -15.50 5.09
N ALA A 105 19.52 -14.20 4.94
CA ALA A 105 20.56 -13.21 5.22
C ALA A 105 20.45 -12.74 6.68
N ARG A 106 21.48 -12.99 7.47
CA ARG A 106 21.57 -12.51 8.85
C ARG A 106 22.46 -11.28 8.89
N LEU A 107 21.96 -10.21 9.49
CA LEU A 107 22.70 -8.97 9.66
C LEU A 107 22.42 -8.38 11.05
N HIS A 108 23.31 -7.47 11.44
CA HIS A 108 23.12 -6.65 12.61
C HIS A 108 22.99 -5.18 12.15
N LEU A 109 21.87 -4.54 12.49
CA LEU A 109 21.68 -3.13 12.21
C LEU A 109 22.38 -2.31 13.30
N PRO A 110 23.29 -1.41 12.90
CA PRO A 110 23.93 -0.49 13.82
C PRO A 110 22.96 0.61 14.29
N ARG A 111 23.46 1.56 15.09
CA ARG A 111 22.60 2.61 15.69
C ARG A 111 21.98 3.57 14.68
N ASP A 112 22.58 3.72 13.51
CA ASP A 112 22.05 4.53 12.41
C ASP A 112 20.88 3.83 11.68
N GLY A 113 20.58 2.59 12.05
CA GLY A 113 19.44 1.84 11.54
C GLY A 113 19.57 1.43 10.09
N ARG A 114 20.76 1.43 9.50
CA ARG A 114 20.99 1.04 8.11
C ARG A 114 22.14 0.06 7.98
N SER A 115 21.97 -0.97 7.15
CA SER A 115 23.03 -1.91 6.82
C SER A 115 22.86 -2.39 5.38
N GLY A 116 23.88 -2.18 4.56
CA GLY A 116 23.99 -2.70 3.19
C GLY A 116 25.00 -3.83 3.12
N ARG A 117 24.62 -4.96 2.53
CA ARG A 117 25.52 -6.10 2.30
C ARG A 117 25.13 -6.88 1.07
N THR A 118 26.15 -7.46 0.42
CA THR A 118 25.96 -8.40 -0.68
C THR A 118 25.88 -9.83 -0.13
N PHE A 119 24.87 -10.57 -0.60
CA PHE A 119 24.65 -11.98 -0.27
C PHE A 119 24.63 -12.83 -1.53
N THR A 120 25.26 -14.01 -1.45
CA THR A 120 25.21 -14.99 -2.52
C THR A 120 24.02 -15.92 -2.30
N VAL A 121 23.13 -16.01 -3.28
CA VAL A 121 22.03 -16.97 -3.32
C VAL A 121 22.40 -18.10 -4.30
N ARG A 122 22.38 -19.34 -3.82
CA ARG A 122 22.49 -20.53 -4.67
C ARG A 122 21.13 -20.85 -5.27
N THR A 123 21.12 -21.14 -6.57
CA THR A 123 19.91 -21.40 -7.33
C THR A 123 19.96 -22.77 -8.01
N ARG A 124 18.78 -23.34 -8.24
CA ARG A 124 18.66 -24.61 -8.99
C ARG A 124 18.73 -24.40 -10.49
N ASP A 125 18.34 -23.21 -10.92
CA ASP A 125 18.32 -22.78 -12.32
C ASP A 125 18.74 -21.32 -12.41
N THR A 126 18.90 -20.80 -13.62
CA THR A 126 19.32 -19.41 -13.85
C THR A 126 18.31 -18.44 -13.29
N ALA A 127 18.74 -17.63 -12.33
CA ALA A 127 17.94 -16.55 -11.79
C ALA A 127 18.02 -15.31 -12.69
N VAL A 128 16.92 -14.61 -12.83
CA VAL A 128 16.83 -13.34 -13.57
C VAL A 128 16.55 -12.15 -12.65
N THR A 129 16.10 -12.42 -11.41
CA THR A 129 15.87 -11.39 -10.40
C THR A 129 15.95 -11.97 -8.99
N ALA A 130 16.02 -11.08 -8.01
CA ALA A 130 15.94 -11.43 -6.59
C ALA A 130 15.05 -10.45 -5.84
N VAL A 131 14.29 -10.96 -4.88
CA VAL A 131 13.37 -10.18 -4.05
C VAL A 131 13.55 -10.51 -2.58
N VAL A 132 13.22 -9.56 -1.71
CA VAL A 132 13.08 -9.80 -0.28
C VAL A 132 11.66 -10.28 0.00
N GLU A 133 11.53 -11.49 0.55
CA GLU A 133 10.24 -12.03 0.96
C GLU A 133 9.76 -11.41 2.27
N ALA A 134 10.64 -11.41 3.27
CA ALA A 134 10.36 -10.85 4.59
C ALA A 134 11.67 -10.53 5.31
N CYS A 135 11.63 -9.56 6.22
CA CYS A 135 12.68 -9.26 7.18
C CYS A 135 12.09 -9.21 8.57
N ASP A 136 12.62 -10.00 9.48
CA ASP A 136 12.18 -10.11 10.85
C ASP A 136 13.34 -9.85 11.83
N ARG A 137 13.01 -9.47 13.04
CA ARG A 137 13.99 -9.46 14.12
C ARG A 137 14.39 -10.88 14.44
N ALA A 138 15.70 -11.12 14.55
CA ALA A 138 16.18 -12.40 15.03
C ALA A 138 15.71 -12.60 16.49
N SER A 139 14.83 -13.58 16.71
CA SER A 139 14.53 -14.05 18.06
C SER A 139 15.81 -14.65 18.67
N ARG A 140 16.03 -14.33 19.94
CA ARG A 140 17.08 -14.97 20.74
C ARG A 140 16.80 -16.45 20.93
#